data_7f81787d1f6289106e6b120e4fe977f0
#
_entry.id   7f81787d1f6289106e6b120e4fe977f0
#
_cell.length_a   1.000
_cell.length_b   1.000
_cell.length_c   1.000
_cell.angle_alpha   90.00
_cell.angle_beta   90.00
_cell.angle_gamma   90.00
#
_symmetry.space_group_name_H-M   'P 1'
#
loop_
_entity.id
_entity.type
_entity.pdbx_description
1 polymer ?
#
loop_
_entity_poly.entity_id
_entity_poly.type
_entity_poly.pdbx_seq_one_letter_code
_entity_poly.pdbx_strand_id
1 'polypeptide(L)'
;IFIPIGVVGAANMVNMLAGFNGIEVGMGIIYTGMLGLYAYVNNREVAAVIALIALFALIAFYFYNRYPAKILPGDSLTYLLGGIIASIAILGNIEKAAIIASTPFFVEFVLKLRSKFKAKSHGYYKNGKIMSYHNNKIYSIPHILTRTGKYTEKQVFWFMIIIELIFSSLIWVI
;
A
#
# COMPACT_ATOMS: atom_id res chain seq x y z
N ILE A 1 0.23 -0.20 25.48
CA ILE A 1 -0.73 0.80 24.94
C ILE A 1 -0.38 1.16 23.50
N PHE A 2 0.90 1.39 23.13
CA PHE A 2 1.29 1.82 21.77
C PHE A 2 1.17 0.72 20.70
N ILE A 3 1.43 -0.55 21.06
CA ILE A 3 1.36 -1.67 20.11
C ILE A 3 -0.03 -1.82 19.46
N PRO A 4 -1.14 -1.89 20.20
CA PRO A 4 -2.47 -1.97 19.59
C PRO A 4 -2.78 -0.77 18.68
N ILE A 5 -2.36 0.44 19.07
CA ILE A 5 -2.55 1.65 18.28
C ILE A 5 -1.78 1.54 16.94
N GLY A 6 -0.54 1.07 17.00
CA GLY A 6 0.29 0.85 15.80
C GLY A 6 -0.33 -0.17 14.84
N VAL A 7 -0.79 -1.31 15.37
CA VAL A 7 -1.44 -2.36 14.56
C VAL A 7 -2.73 -1.85 13.90
N VAL A 8 -3.61 -1.24 14.69
CA VAL A 8 -4.89 -0.70 14.17
C VAL A 8 -4.63 0.44 13.19
N GLY A 9 -3.64 1.30 13.46
CA GLY A 9 -3.22 2.38 12.56
C GLY A 9 -2.74 1.83 11.22
N ALA A 10 -1.81 0.88 11.23
CA ALA A 10 -1.28 0.26 10.02
C ALA A 10 -2.37 -0.43 9.20
N ALA A 11 -3.25 -1.19 9.85
CA ALA A 11 -4.37 -1.88 9.20
C ALA A 11 -5.30 -0.89 8.47
N ASN A 12 -5.70 0.19 9.13
CA ASN A 12 -6.57 1.19 8.52
C ASN A 12 -5.87 1.99 7.41
N MET A 13 -4.59 2.33 7.57
CA MET A 13 -3.84 3.08 6.55
C MET A 13 -3.71 2.29 5.24
N VAL A 14 -3.41 1.00 5.31
CA VAL A 14 -3.36 0.13 4.13
C VAL A 14 -4.74 0.07 3.46
N ASN A 15 -5.80 -0.09 4.24
CA ASN A 15 -7.17 -0.17 3.71
C ASN A 15 -7.62 1.13 3.01
N MET A 16 -7.16 2.28 3.46
CA MET A 16 -7.54 3.58 2.85
C MET A 16 -7.06 3.75 1.42
N LEU A 17 -6.00 3.08 1.01
CA LEU A 17 -5.43 3.20 -0.33
C LEU A 17 -6.11 2.28 -1.34
N ALA A 18 -6.96 1.37 -0.90
CA ALA A 18 -7.63 0.36 -1.71
C ALA A 18 -8.56 0.94 -2.78
N GLY A 19 -8.75 0.18 -3.87
CA GLY A 19 -9.80 0.44 -4.84
C GLY A 19 -9.44 0.35 -6.32
N PHE A 20 -8.24 -0.12 -6.67
CA PHE A 20 -7.84 -0.40 -8.04
C PHE A 20 -7.29 -1.83 -8.17
N ASN A 21 -7.39 -2.40 -9.35
CA ASN A 21 -6.87 -3.74 -9.62
C ASN A 21 -5.37 -3.84 -9.30
N GLY A 22 -5.02 -4.64 -8.32
CA GLY A 22 -3.65 -5.00 -7.98
C GLY A 22 -2.86 -4.00 -7.14
N ILE A 23 -3.37 -2.80 -6.86
CA ILE A 23 -2.59 -1.75 -6.16
C ILE A 23 -2.21 -2.21 -4.76
N GLU A 24 -3.17 -2.67 -3.96
CA GLU A 24 -2.96 -3.06 -2.58
C GLU A 24 -1.96 -4.22 -2.47
N VAL A 25 -2.14 -5.20 -3.34
CA VAL A 25 -1.26 -6.38 -3.39
C VAL A 25 0.12 -6.01 -3.93
N GLY A 26 0.18 -5.21 -5.00
CA GLY A 26 1.44 -4.80 -5.62
C GLY A 26 2.29 -3.95 -4.68
N MET A 27 1.70 -2.96 -4.00
CA MET A 27 2.41 -2.17 -2.97
C MET A 27 2.82 -3.06 -1.79
N GLY A 28 1.95 -3.97 -1.36
CA GLY A 28 2.27 -4.94 -0.32
C GLY A 28 3.47 -5.83 -0.66
N ILE A 29 3.61 -6.27 -1.92
CA ILE A 29 4.77 -7.03 -2.40
C ILE A 29 6.06 -6.21 -2.27
N ILE A 30 6.06 -4.95 -2.72
CA ILE A 30 7.22 -4.07 -2.61
C ILE A 30 7.57 -3.82 -1.15
N TYR A 31 6.58 -3.44 -0.35
CA TYR A 31 6.75 -3.15 1.07
C TYR A 31 7.32 -4.35 1.84
N THR A 32 6.65 -5.52 1.76
CA THR A 32 7.08 -6.71 2.49
C THR A 32 8.43 -7.23 2.00
N GLY A 33 8.69 -7.15 0.68
CA GLY A 33 9.97 -7.53 0.10
C GLY A 33 11.12 -6.66 0.60
N MET A 34 10.97 -5.35 0.55
CA MET A 34 12.01 -4.39 0.98
C MET A 34 12.24 -4.44 2.49
N LEU A 35 11.15 -4.45 3.28
CA LEU A 35 11.26 -4.51 4.73
C LEU A 35 11.79 -5.87 5.22
N GLY A 36 11.41 -6.96 4.53
CA GLY A 36 11.94 -8.30 4.81
C GLY A 36 13.42 -8.43 4.52
N LEU A 37 13.87 -7.87 3.39
CA LEU A 37 15.31 -7.83 3.06
C LEU A 37 16.09 -6.97 4.06
N TYR A 38 15.54 -5.83 4.45
CA TYR A 38 16.13 -4.98 5.49
C TYR A 38 16.23 -5.71 6.84
N ALA A 39 15.17 -6.43 7.23
CA ALA A 39 15.18 -7.25 8.45
C ALA A 39 16.25 -8.35 8.39
N TYR A 40 16.38 -9.03 7.25
CA TYR A 40 17.38 -10.08 7.06
C TYR A 40 18.82 -9.54 7.19
N VAL A 41 19.15 -8.44 6.51
CA VAL A 41 20.48 -7.81 6.56
C VAL A 41 20.82 -7.32 7.97
N ASN A 42 19.82 -6.90 8.74
CA ASN A 42 19.99 -6.44 10.13
C ASN A 42 19.86 -7.57 11.17
N ASN A 43 19.94 -8.86 10.75
CA ASN A 43 19.86 -10.03 11.62
C ASN A 43 18.56 -10.11 12.44
N ARG A 44 17.43 -9.66 11.86
CA ARG A 44 16.09 -9.73 12.45
C ARG A 44 15.33 -10.94 11.88
N GLU A 45 15.79 -12.14 12.18
CA GLU A 45 15.35 -13.39 11.53
C GLU A 45 13.85 -13.61 11.58
N VAL A 46 13.21 -13.41 12.74
CA VAL A 46 11.75 -13.61 12.90
C VAL A 46 10.97 -12.67 11.97
N ALA A 47 11.35 -11.40 11.92
CA ALA A 47 10.72 -10.42 11.06
C ALA A 47 10.95 -10.74 9.57
N ALA A 48 12.16 -11.19 9.22
CA ALA A 48 12.51 -11.58 7.86
C ALA A 48 11.67 -12.79 7.39
N VAL A 49 11.49 -13.79 8.24
CA VAL A 49 10.68 -14.98 7.93
C VAL A 49 9.20 -14.60 7.75
N ILE A 50 8.63 -13.78 8.64
CA ILE A 50 7.25 -13.31 8.51
C ILE A 50 7.07 -12.54 7.19
N ALA A 51 7.99 -11.64 6.89
CA ALA A 51 7.96 -10.86 5.66
C ALA A 51 8.07 -11.74 4.41
N LEU A 52 8.92 -12.77 4.42
CA LEU A 52 9.09 -13.70 3.32
C LEU A 52 7.82 -14.52 3.05
N ILE A 53 7.19 -15.03 4.11
CA ILE A 53 5.92 -15.77 4.00
C ILE A 53 4.83 -14.84 3.40
N ALA A 54 4.71 -13.63 3.90
CA ALA A 54 3.76 -12.65 3.39
C ALA A 54 4.04 -12.29 1.93
N LEU A 55 5.30 -12.07 1.56
CA LEU A 55 5.73 -11.77 0.20
C LEU A 55 5.29 -12.85 -0.79
N PHE A 56 5.57 -14.12 -0.50
CA PHE A 56 5.18 -15.21 -1.40
C PHE A 56 3.66 -15.40 -1.47
N ALA A 57 2.95 -15.24 -0.36
CA ALA A 57 1.49 -15.28 -0.36
C ALA A 57 0.89 -14.15 -1.22
N LEU A 58 1.43 -12.93 -1.11
CA LEU A 58 1.00 -11.78 -1.93
C LEU A 58 1.35 -11.98 -3.41
N ILE A 59 2.53 -12.50 -3.74
CA ILE A 59 2.90 -12.83 -5.12
C ILE A 59 1.93 -13.87 -5.71
N ALA A 60 1.60 -14.92 -4.98
CA ALA A 60 0.65 -15.93 -5.42
C ALA A 60 -0.75 -15.33 -5.66
N PHE A 61 -1.22 -14.49 -4.73
CA PHE A 61 -2.51 -13.82 -4.87
C PHE A 61 -2.52 -12.79 -6.00
N TYR A 62 -1.38 -12.13 -6.30
CA TYR A 62 -1.27 -11.14 -7.35
C TYR A 62 -1.61 -11.70 -8.75
N PHE A 63 -1.38 -12.98 -9.02
CA PHE A 63 -1.77 -13.61 -10.28
C PHE A 63 -3.29 -13.56 -10.52
N TYR A 64 -4.09 -13.49 -9.45
CA TYR A 64 -5.54 -13.37 -9.52
C TYR A 64 -6.03 -11.93 -9.39
N ASN A 65 -5.25 -11.07 -8.73
CA ASN A 65 -5.63 -9.69 -8.43
C ASN A 65 -5.09 -8.66 -9.45
N ARG A 66 -4.09 -9.00 -10.27
CA ARG A 66 -3.56 -8.10 -11.32
C ARG A 66 -4.64 -7.77 -12.36
N TYR A 67 -4.49 -6.59 -12.98
CA TYR A 67 -5.41 -6.12 -14.01
C TYR A 67 -5.48 -7.05 -15.26
N PRO A 68 -6.66 -7.43 -15.76
CA PRO A 68 -7.96 -7.27 -15.11
C PRO A 68 -8.13 -8.28 -13.96
N ALA A 69 -8.50 -7.80 -12.79
CA ALA A 69 -8.58 -8.64 -11.61
C ALA A 69 -9.71 -9.68 -11.72
N LYS A 70 -9.38 -10.93 -11.38
CA LYS A 70 -10.37 -12.00 -11.21
C LYS A 70 -10.94 -12.03 -9.80
N ILE A 71 -10.13 -11.60 -8.82
CA ILE A 71 -10.50 -11.53 -7.40
C ILE A 71 -9.99 -10.21 -6.84
N LEU A 72 -10.86 -9.47 -6.15
CA LEU A 72 -10.49 -8.28 -5.39
C LEU A 72 -10.17 -8.66 -3.94
N PRO A 73 -9.16 -8.03 -3.32
CA PRO A 73 -8.69 -8.41 -1.99
C PRO A 73 -9.69 -8.10 -0.87
N GLY A 74 -10.47 -7.04 -1.04
CA GLY A 74 -11.36 -6.53 0.00
C GLY A 74 -10.66 -6.14 1.30
N ASP A 75 -11.44 -5.78 2.29
CA ASP A 75 -10.97 -5.36 3.60
C ASP A 75 -10.19 -6.47 4.33
N SER A 76 -10.52 -7.73 4.06
CA SER A 76 -9.85 -8.88 4.68
C SER A 76 -8.35 -8.89 4.43
N LEU A 77 -7.92 -8.67 3.18
CA LEU A 77 -6.49 -8.64 2.88
C LEU A 77 -5.85 -7.33 3.33
N THR A 78 -6.50 -6.19 3.17
CA THR A 78 -5.89 -4.90 3.51
C THR A 78 -5.65 -4.75 5.00
N TYR A 79 -6.58 -5.17 5.85
CA TYR A 79 -6.38 -5.21 7.29
C TYR A 79 -5.33 -6.24 7.71
N LEU A 80 -5.36 -7.44 7.12
CA LEU A 80 -4.34 -8.47 7.36
C LEU A 80 -2.94 -7.95 7.00
N LEU A 81 -2.78 -7.32 5.83
CA LEU A 81 -1.51 -6.77 5.38
C LEU A 81 -0.97 -5.71 6.33
N GLY A 82 -1.82 -4.79 6.79
CA GLY A 82 -1.41 -3.79 7.78
C GLY A 82 -1.00 -4.42 9.11
N GLY A 83 -1.71 -5.47 9.55
CA GLY A 83 -1.34 -6.26 10.74
C GLY A 83 0.00 -6.97 10.59
N ILE A 84 0.27 -7.56 9.40
CA ILE A 84 1.56 -8.20 9.08
C ILE A 84 2.69 -7.17 9.09
N ILE A 85 2.50 -6.00 8.47
CA ILE A 85 3.47 -4.91 8.45
C ILE A 85 3.83 -4.47 9.88
N ALA A 86 2.83 -4.26 10.72
CA ALA A 86 3.05 -3.91 12.11
C ALA A 86 3.79 -5.02 12.88
N SER A 87 3.47 -6.29 12.62
CA SER A 87 4.15 -7.42 13.24
C SER A 87 5.62 -7.51 12.83
N ILE A 88 5.94 -7.33 11.55
CA ILE A 88 7.32 -7.27 11.06
C ILE A 88 8.09 -6.14 11.74
N ALA A 89 7.50 -4.94 11.81
CA ALA A 89 8.13 -3.78 12.40
C ALA A 89 8.45 -3.99 13.89
N ILE A 90 7.47 -4.45 14.66
CA ILE A 90 7.57 -4.60 16.12
C ILE A 90 8.50 -5.76 16.49
N LEU A 91 8.29 -6.94 15.89
CA LEU A 91 9.11 -8.13 16.20
C LEU A 91 10.55 -7.99 15.69
N GLY A 92 10.75 -7.22 14.63
CA GLY A 92 12.07 -6.90 14.10
C GLY A 92 12.79 -5.76 14.83
N ASN A 93 12.07 -4.98 15.65
CA ASN A 93 12.58 -3.70 16.21
C ASN A 93 13.12 -2.80 15.10
N ILE A 94 12.35 -2.69 14.00
CA ILE A 94 12.67 -1.92 12.78
C ILE A 94 11.56 -0.91 12.46
N GLU A 95 10.93 -0.36 13.49
CA GLU A 95 9.80 0.57 13.36
C GLU A 95 10.17 1.80 12.53
N LYS A 96 11.40 2.31 12.64
CA LYS A 96 11.86 3.45 11.83
C LYS A 96 11.80 3.14 10.34
N ALA A 97 12.33 1.98 9.93
CA ALA A 97 12.28 1.53 8.55
C ALA A 97 10.84 1.35 8.06
N ALA A 98 10.00 0.71 8.89
CA ALA A 98 8.60 0.50 8.58
C ALA A 98 7.84 1.83 8.40
N ILE A 99 8.07 2.83 9.25
CA ILE A 99 7.44 4.16 9.15
C ILE A 99 7.87 4.86 7.84
N ILE A 100 9.15 4.81 7.47
CA ILE A 100 9.65 5.41 6.23
C ILE A 100 9.00 4.74 5.02
N ALA A 101 9.00 3.42 4.95
CA ALA A 101 8.34 2.69 3.90
C ALA A 101 6.82 2.96 3.86
N SER A 102 6.17 3.20 5.01
CA SER A 102 4.75 3.54 5.10
C SER A 102 4.41 4.97 4.67
N THR A 103 5.37 5.79 4.25
CA THR A 103 5.11 7.20 3.90
C THR A 103 3.96 7.38 2.89
N PRO A 104 3.83 6.58 1.81
CA PRO A 104 2.69 6.71 0.89
C PRO A 104 1.34 6.52 1.59
N PHE A 105 1.25 5.59 2.54
CA PHE A 105 0.02 5.33 3.30
C PHE A 105 -0.28 6.49 4.27
N PHE A 106 0.73 7.11 4.88
CA PHE A 106 0.56 8.32 5.69
C PHE A 106 0.07 9.51 4.85
N VAL A 107 0.65 9.71 3.66
CA VAL A 107 0.20 10.75 2.73
C VAL A 107 -1.26 10.53 2.33
N GLU A 108 -1.63 9.28 2.02
CA GLU A 108 -3.02 8.92 1.72
C GLU A 108 -3.96 9.25 2.88
N PHE A 109 -3.57 8.89 4.12
CA PHE A 109 -4.34 9.22 5.32
C PHE A 109 -4.60 10.74 5.44
N VAL A 110 -3.55 11.56 5.30
CA VAL A 110 -3.67 13.04 5.36
C VAL A 110 -4.58 13.57 4.24
N LEU A 111 -4.47 13.04 3.03
CA LEU A 111 -5.33 13.42 1.91
C LEU A 111 -6.81 13.04 2.19
N LYS A 112 -7.05 11.86 2.73
CA LYS A 112 -8.40 11.39 3.12
C LYS A 112 -8.99 12.22 4.25
N LEU A 113 -8.18 12.66 5.20
CA LEU A 113 -8.62 13.52 6.30
C LEU A 113 -9.24 14.82 5.78
N ARG A 114 -8.69 15.40 4.71
CA ARG A 114 -9.22 16.62 4.05
C ARG A 114 -10.65 16.44 3.54
N SER A 115 -11.04 15.22 3.21
CA SER A 115 -12.41 14.87 2.79
C SER A 115 -13.26 14.33 3.93
N LYS A 116 -12.77 14.35 5.18
CA LYS A 116 -13.38 13.69 6.35
C LYS A 116 -13.65 12.19 6.05
N PHE A 117 -12.70 11.54 5.38
CA PHE A 117 -12.76 10.13 4.95
C PHE A 117 -13.91 9.75 3.99
N LYS A 118 -14.59 10.72 3.38
CA LYS A 118 -15.69 10.47 2.46
C LYS A 118 -15.27 10.23 1.02
N ALA A 119 -14.04 10.62 0.65
CA ALA A 119 -13.57 10.48 -0.71
C ALA A 119 -13.19 9.03 -1.04
N LYS A 120 -13.65 8.56 -2.20
CA LYS A 120 -13.26 7.28 -2.78
C LYS A 120 -11.90 7.43 -3.47
N SER A 121 -10.97 6.50 -3.30
CA SER A 121 -9.66 6.50 -3.96
C SER A 121 -9.79 6.15 -5.45
N HIS A 122 -10.69 5.22 -5.78
CA HIS A 122 -10.96 4.79 -7.15
C HIS A 122 -11.77 5.82 -7.93
N GLY A 123 -11.76 5.67 -9.25
CA GLY A 123 -12.55 6.46 -10.18
C GLY A 123 -13.52 5.60 -10.98
N TYR A 124 -14.12 6.21 -12.00
CA TYR A 124 -14.95 5.52 -12.97
C TYR A 124 -14.25 5.42 -14.33
N TYR A 125 -14.62 4.39 -15.08
CA TYR A 125 -14.04 4.13 -16.38
C TYR A 125 -14.79 4.89 -17.47
N LYS A 126 -14.06 5.65 -18.30
CA LYS A 126 -14.60 6.37 -19.45
C LYS A 126 -13.61 6.35 -20.61
N ASN A 127 -14.04 5.85 -21.77
CA ASN A 127 -13.25 5.80 -23.00
C ASN A 127 -11.82 5.21 -22.83
N GLY A 128 -11.69 4.10 -22.12
CA GLY A 128 -10.40 3.47 -21.89
C GLY A 128 -9.54 4.11 -20.80
N LYS A 129 -10.02 5.13 -20.10
CA LYS A 129 -9.30 5.91 -19.09
C LYS A 129 -10.06 5.91 -17.76
N ILE A 130 -9.34 6.16 -16.67
CA ILE A 130 -9.93 6.32 -15.34
C ILE A 130 -10.09 7.81 -15.03
N MET A 131 -11.27 8.18 -14.57
CA MET A 131 -11.59 9.52 -14.11
C MET A 131 -11.99 9.53 -12.64
N SER A 132 -11.48 10.49 -11.87
CA SER A 132 -11.87 10.69 -10.48
C SER A 132 -13.31 11.18 -10.37
N TYR A 133 -14.04 10.71 -9.34
CA TYR A 133 -15.36 11.24 -8.96
C TYR A 133 -15.29 12.67 -8.38
N HIS A 134 -14.09 13.15 -8.03
CA HIS A 134 -13.90 14.41 -7.30
C HIS A 134 -13.40 15.57 -8.18
N ASN A 135 -13.58 15.46 -9.51
CA ASN A 135 -13.10 16.43 -10.49
C ASN A 135 -11.60 16.74 -10.28
N ASN A 136 -11.23 18.01 -10.11
CA ASN A 136 -9.82 18.41 -9.92
C ASN A 136 -9.31 18.31 -8.48
N LYS A 137 -10.14 17.87 -7.51
CA LYS A 137 -9.72 17.79 -6.11
C LYS A 137 -8.89 16.53 -5.87
N ILE A 138 -7.82 16.68 -5.11
CA ILE A 138 -6.93 15.59 -4.70
C ILE A 138 -7.23 15.23 -3.25
N TYR A 139 -7.87 14.09 -3.04
CA TYR A 139 -8.20 13.49 -1.75
C TYR A 139 -7.59 12.10 -1.59
N SER A 140 -6.78 11.67 -2.58
CA SER A 140 -6.11 10.39 -2.63
C SER A 140 -4.92 10.51 -3.58
N ILE A 141 -3.85 9.74 -3.37
CA ILE A 141 -2.67 9.77 -4.25
C ILE A 141 -3.04 9.42 -5.70
N PRO A 142 -3.85 8.39 -5.99
CA PRO A 142 -4.31 8.11 -7.34
C PRO A 142 -5.00 9.29 -8.05
N HIS A 143 -5.59 10.23 -7.31
CA HIS A 143 -6.25 11.40 -7.91
C HIS A 143 -5.27 12.33 -8.65
N ILE A 144 -3.98 12.25 -8.34
CA ILE A 144 -2.93 13.00 -9.07
C ILE A 144 -3.04 12.72 -10.58
N LEU A 145 -3.27 11.46 -10.93
CA LEU A 145 -3.42 11.02 -12.32
C LEU A 145 -4.89 11.03 -12.78
N THR A 146 -5.78 10.45 -11.99
CA THR A 146 -7.16 10.19 -12.41
C THR A 146 -8.01 11.46 -12.58
N ARG A 147 -7.65 12.59 -11.93
CA ARG A 147 -8.32 13.87 -12.13
C ARG A 147 -8.24 14.40 -13.57
N THR A 148 -7.21 14.01 -14.31
CA THR A 148 -7.00 14.49 -15.68
C THR A 148 -7.78 13.67 -16.71
N GLY A 149 -8.23 12.46 -16.36
CA GLY A 149 -8.89 11.54 -17.28
C GLY A 149 -8.01 11.06 -18.45
N LYS A 150 -6.69 11.17 -18.34
CA LYS A 150 -5.75 10.84 -19.42
C LYS A 150 -5.12 9.46 -19.26
N TYR A 151 -5.17 8.88 -18.05
CA TYR A 151 -4.43 7.68 -17.70
C TYR A 151 -5.33 6.45 -17.62
N THR A 152 -4.76 5.31 -18.00
CA THR A 152 -5.37 3.98 -17.84
C THR A 152 -5.16 3.49 -16.41
N GLU A 153 -5.93 2.49 -15.98
CA GLU A 153 -5.76 1.87 -14.67
C GLU A 153 -4.36 1.25 -14.50
N LYS A 154 -3.81 0.62 -15.54
CA LYS A 154 -2.43 0.10 -15.51
C LYS A 154 -1.39 1.18 -15.25
N GLN A 155 -1.57 2.37 -15.81
CA GLN A 155 -0.66 3.49 -15.57
C GLN A 155 -0.78 4.03 -14.15
N VAL A 156 -1.99 4.06 -13.58
CA VAL A 156 -2.21 4.40 -12.17
C VAL A 156 -1.56 3.35 -11.27
N PHE A 157 -1.72 2.07 -11.57
CA PHE A 157 -1.04 0.98 -10.85
C PHE A 157 0.47 1.19 -10.82
N TRP A 158 1.13 1.34 -11.98
CA TRP A 158 2.58 1.51 -12.02
C TRP A 158 3.06 2.78 -11.33
N PHE A 159 2.30 3.85 -11.40
CA PHE A 159 2.59 5.07 -10.63
C PHE A 159 2.64 4.80 -9.12
N MET A 160 1.66 4.06 -8.60
CA MET A 160 1.62 3.70 -7.18
C MET A 160 2.76 2.76 -6.77
N ILE A 161 3.09 1.78 -7.63
CA ILE A 161 4.22 0.87 -7.39
C ILE A 161 5.55 1.62 -7.37
N ILE A 162 5.76 2.57 -8.28
CA ILE A 162 6.98 3.39 -8.31
C ILE A 162 7.09 4.26 -7.04
N ILE A 163 5.99 4.88 -6.60
CA ILE A 163 5.96 5.64 -5.35
C ILE A 163 6.37 4.74 -4.18
N GLU A 164 5.75 3.57 -4.05
CA GLU A 164 6.08 2.64 -2.97
C GLU A 164 7.54 2.19 -3.02
N LEU A 165 8.05 1.88 -4.22
CA LEU A 165 9.43 1.47 -4.40
C LEU A 165 10.42 2.58 -3.97
N ILE A 166 10.13 3.83 -4.31
CA ILE A 166 10.96 4.97 -3.91
C ILE A 166 11.02 5.08 -2.38
N PHE A 167 9.87 5.12 -1.71
CA PHE A 167 9.82 5.28 -0.25
C PHE A 167 10.38 4.06 0.48
N SER A 168 10.06 2.85 0.02
CA SER A 168 10.65 1.63 0.57
C SER A 168 12.17 1.55 0.37
N SER A 169 12.71 2.16 -0.70
CA SER A 169 14.17 2.21 -0.92
C SER A 169 14.87 3.17 0.03
N LEU A 170 14.19 4.20 0.57
CA LEU A 170 14.78 5.14 1.51
C LEU A 170 15.18 4.50 2.85
N ILE A 171 14.65 3.32 3.17
CA ILE A 171 15.05 2.59 4.40
C ILE A 171 16.52 2.22 4.44
N TRP A 172 17.20 2.17 3.29
CA TRP A 172 18.61 1.84 3.19
C TRP A 172 19.54 3.03 3.47
N VAL A 173 19.00 4.21 3.70
CA VAL A 173 19.76 5.44 3.98
C VAL A 173 19.87 5.71 5.49
N ILE A 174 19.21 4.90 6.33
CA ILE A 174 19.15 5.07 7.80
C ILE A 174 19.97 4.05 8.56
#